data_709d74c0a6d025c3e3430e31a95877bf
#
_entry.id   709d74c0a6d025c3e3430e31a95877bf
#
_cell.length_a   1.000
_cell.length_b   1.000
_cell.length_c   1.000
_cell.angle_alpha   90.00
_cell.angle_beta   90.00
_cell.angle_gamma   90.00
#
_symmetry.space_group_name_H-M   'P 1'
#
loop_
_entity.id
_entity.type
_entity.pdbx_description
1 polymer ?
#
loop_
_entity_poly.entity_id
_entity_poly.type
_entity_poly.pdbx_seq_one_letter_code
_entity_poly.pdbx_strand_id
1 'polypeptide(L)'
;MKIAVGHFGMVTLPDWKEQIKLARHPNVMIESGGITWLFNDEFYPFKGAIKAIREAAELVGMEKLMWGSDYPRTITAITYKMSYDFVVKSPELSEAEKTLFLGGNARKFYGFAELPELPYIKNMSE
;
A
#
# COMPACT_ATOMS: atom_id res chain seq x y z
N MET A 1 -2.67 13.26 17.83
CA MET A 1 -3.53 12.24 17.18
C MET A 1 -2.89 11.82 15.87
N LYS A 2 -2.84 10.51 15.58
CA LYS A 2 -2.38 9.95 14.31
C LYS A 2 -3.59 9.69 13.41
N ILE A 3 -3.49 10.01 12.13
CA ILE A 3 -4.57 9.87 11.15
C ILE A 3 -4.05 9.05 9.96
N ALA A 4 -4.76 7.99 9.59
CA ALA A 4 -4.54 7.26 8.35
C ALA A 4 -5.73 7.48 7.41
N VAL A 5 -5.45 8.02 6.22
CA VAL A 5 -6.45 8.18 5.15
C VAL A 5 -6.48 6.89 4.34
N GLY A 6 -7.57 6.15 4.42
CA GLY A 6 -7.73 4.86 3.76
C GLY A 6 -8.08 4.96 2.27
N HIS A 7 -8.12 3.80 1.63
CA HIS A 7 -8.47 3.63 0.21
C HIS A 7 -7.72 4.55 -0.75
N PHE A 8 -6.48 4.86 -0.40
CA PHE A 8 -5.59 5.74 -1.17
C PHE A 8 -6.26 7.06 -1.59
N GLY A 9 -7.01 7.67 -0.66
CA GLY A 9 -7.75 8.90 -0.91
C GLY A 9 -8.83 8.77 -1.98
N MET A 10 -9.38 7.56 -2.17
CA MET A 10 -10.34 7.26 -3.26
C MET A 10 -9.76 7.61 -4.64
N VAL A 11 -8.66 6.97 -4.97
CA VAL A 11 -7.81 7.24 -6.16
C VAL A 11 -8.54 7.23 -7.52
N THR A 12 -9.73 6.68 -7.60
CA THR A 12 -10.58 6.71 -8.80
C THR A 12 -11.43 7.97 -8.94
N LEU A 13 -11.46 8.83 -7.93
CA LEU A 13 -12.18 10.10 -7.99
C LEU A 13 -11.25 11.22 -8.51
N PRO A 14 -11.81 12.25 -9.19
CA PRO A 14 -11.00 13.31 -9.83
C PRO A 14 -10.11 14.11 -8.85
N ASP A 15 -10.54 14.25 -7.61
CA ASP A 15 -9.89 15.05 -6.56
C ASP A 15 -9.01 14.25 -5.59
N TRP A 16 -8.74 12.99 -5.88
CA TRP A 16 -7.98 12.11 -4.98
C TRP A 16 -6.62 12.68 -4.55
N LYS A 17 -5.97 13.46 -5.42
CA LYS A 17 -4.67 14.09 -5.10
C LYS A 17 -4.77 15.11 -3.97
N GLU A 18 -5.91 15.76 -3.82
CA GLU A 18 -6.13 16.67 -2.69
C GLU A 18 -6.20 15.90 -1.37
N GLN A 19 -6.78 14.69 -1.39
CA GLN A 19 -6.76 13.79 -0.24
C GLN A 19 -5.34 13.34 0.10
N ILE A 20 -4.53 13.02 -0.91
CA ILE A 20 -3.11 12.64 -0.71
C ILE A 20 -2.33 13.79 -0.06
N LYS A 21 -2.56 15.04 -0.46
CA LYS A 21 -1.88 16.21 0.10
C LYS A 21 -2.10 16.39 1.60
N LEU A 22 -3.14 15.80 2.19
CA LEU A 22 -3.33 15.80 3.65
C LEU A 22 -2.15 15.19 4.39
N ALA A 23 -1.43 14.24 3.76
CA ALA A 23 -0.24 13.63 4.35
C ALA A 23 0.97 14.57 4.46
N ARG A 24 0.88 15.80 3.97
CA ARG A 24 1.86 16.86 4.27
C ARG A 24 1.85 17.26 5.75
N HIS A 25 0.73 17.02 6.45
CA HIS A 25 0.70 17.15 7.89
C HIS A 25 1.50 16.03 8.56
N PRO A 26 2.30 16.31 9.61
CA PRO A 26 3.24 15.34 10.18
C PRO A 26 2.56 14.10 10.78
N ASN A 27 1.32 14.21 11.22
CA ASN A 27 0.55 13.13 11.86
C ASN A 27 -0.39 12.38 10.91
N VAL A 28 -0.33 12.66 9.60
CA VAL A 28 -1.20 12.04 8.59
C VAL A 28 -0.39 11.13 7.67
N MET A 29 -0.93 9.93 7.43
CA MET A 29 -0.42 8.93 6.50
C MET A 29 -1.53 8.52 5.53
N ILE A 30 -1.15 7.97 4.38
CA ILE A 30 -2.07 7.43 3.38
C ILE A 30 -1.93 5.90 3.37
N GLU A 31 -3.05 5.22 3.42
CA GLU A 31 -3.12 3.76 3.44
C GLU A 31 -3.81 3.27 2.16
N SER A 32 -3.24 2.24 1.53
CA SER A 32 -3.65 1.77 0.20
C SER A 32 -4.69 0.65 0.20
N GLY A 33 -5.36 0.41 1.33
CA GLY A 33 -6.38 -0.64 1.42
C GLY A 33 -7.37 -0.56 0.27
N GLY A 34 -7.56 -1.66 -0.43
CA GLY A 34 -8.47 -1.72 -1.56
C GLY A 34 -7.98 -1.13 -2.87
N ILE A 35 -6.73 -0.68 -2.99
CA ILE A 35 -6.23 -0.08 -4.25
C ILE A 35 -6.38 -1.05 -5.43
N THR A 36 -6.20 -2.34 -5.23
CA THR A 36 -6.34 -3.34 -6.30
C THR A 36 -7.77 -3.50 -6.80
N TRP A 37 -8.77 -3.39 -5.93
CA TRP A 37 -10.15 -3.44 -6.40
C TRP A 37 -10.65 -2.08 -6.93
N LEU A 38 -10.05 -0.98 -6.51
CA LEU A 38 -10.31 0.34 -7.14
C LEU A 38 -9.84 0.37 -8.59
N PHE A 39 -8.84 -0.44 -8.94
CA PHE A 39 -8.36 -0.66 -10.31
C PHE A 39 -8.76 -2.02 -10.88
N ASN A 40 -9.91 -2.57 -10.47
CA ASN A 40 -10.36 -3.90 -10.86
C ASN A 40 -10.76 -4.04 -12.34
N ASP A 41 -10.88 -2.94 -13.07
CA ASP A 41 -11.00 -2.90 -14.52
C ASP A 41 -9.66 -3.15 -15.23
N GLU A 42 -8.55 -3.12 -14.50
CA GLU A 42 -7.23 -3.49 -14.98
C GLU A 42 -6.92 -4.95 -14.65
N PHE A 43 -6.16 -5.59 -15.54
CA PHE A 43 -5.56 -6.89 -15.22
C PHE A 43 -4.33 -6.72 -14.32
N TYR A 44 -4.03 -7.78 -13.54
CA TYR A 44 -2.73 -7.89 -12.89
C TYR A 44 -1.60 -7.62 -13.92
N PRO A 45 -0.56 -6.82 -13.65
CA PRO A 45 -0.14 -6.32 -12.34
C PRO A 45 -0.57 -4.88 -11.97
N PHE A 46 -1.74 -4.43 -12.35
CA PHE A 46 -2.32 -3.15 -11.93
C PHE A 46 -1.42 -1.94 -12.18
N LYS A 47 -1.08 -1.69 -13.43
CA LYS A 47 -0.19 -0.59 -13.81
C LYS A 47 -0.69 0.79 -13.38
N GLY A 48 -2.01 1.02 -13.43
CA GLY A 48 -2.62 2.25 -12.94
C GLY A 48 -2.46 2.45 -11.45
N ALA A 49 -2.53 1.36 -10.66
CA ALA A 49 -2.26 1.42 -9.23
C ALA A 49 -0.79 1.79 -8.94
N ILE A 50 0.16 1.20 -9.66
CA ILE A 50 1.59 1.57 -9.55
C ILE A 50 1.81 3.04 -9.92
N LYS A 51 1.20 3.50 -11.01
CA LYS A 51 1.27 4.91 -11.41
C LYS A 51 0.74 5.83 -10.32
N ALA A 52 -0.40 5.49 -9.72
CA ALA A 52 -0.99 6.27 -8.64
C ALA A 52 -0.06 6.32 -7.41
N ILE A 53 0.58 5.21 -7.04
CA ILE A 53 1.58 5.16 -5.96
C ILE A 53 2.76 6.10 -6.28
N ARG A 54 3.27 6.09 -7.50
CA ARG A 54 4.34 7.01 -7.93
C ARG A 54 3.92 8.47 -7.83
N GLU A 55 2.75 8.82 -8.35
CA GLU A 55 2.24 10.19 -8.31
C GLU A 55 2.02 10.67 -6.86
N ALA A 56 1.53 9.80 -5.97
CA ALA A 56 1.37 10.12 -4.56
C ALA A 56 2.74 10.32 -3.88
N ALA A 57 3.72 9.46 -4.17
CA ALA A 57 5.07 9.60 -3.65
C ALA A 57 5.74 10.91 -4.09
N GLU A 58 5.50 11.37 -5.31
CA GLU A 58 5.95 12.68 -5.80
C GLU A 58 5.33 13.86 -5.03
N LEU A 59 4.07 13.71 -4.58
CA LEU A 59 3.35 14.76 -3.85
C LEU A 59 3.75 14.87 -2.38
N VAL A 60 3.98 13.74 -1.70
CA VAL A 60 4.13 13.71 -0.24
C VAL A 60 5.33 12.89 0.27
N GLY A 61 6.01 12.16 -0.61
CA GLY A 61 7.09 11.25 -0.26
C GLY A 61 6.61 9.83 0.01
N MET A 62 7.43 8.83 -0.33
CA MET A 62 7.11 7.42 -0.12
C MET A 62 6.95 7.08 1.37
N GLU A 63 7.63 7.79 2.25
CA GLU A 63 7.54 7.63 3.70
C GLU A 63 6.15 7.95 4.28
N LYS A 64 5.27 8.54 3.49
CA LYS A 64 3.88 8.86 3.87
C LYS A 64 2.86 7.82 3.41
N LEU A 65 3.28 6.82 2.67
CA LEU A 65 2.42 5.84 2.04
C LEU A 65 2.56 4.47 2.72
N MET A 66 1.43 3.83 3.02
CA MET A 66 1.39 2.52 3.67
C MET A 66 0.54 1.56 2.84
N TRP A 67 1.02 0.32 2.68
CA TRP A 67 0.20 -0.73 2.12
C TRP A 67 -0.82 -1.24 3.15
N GLY A 68 -2.02 -1.54 2.69
CA GLY A 68 -3.05 -2.25 3.43
C GLY A 68 -3.79 -3.22 2.52
N SER A 69 -4.28 -4.32 3.09
CA SER A 69 -4.91 -5.40 2.33
C SER A 69 -6.36 -5.17 1.97
N ASP A 70 -7.08 -4.38 2.77
CA ASP A 70 -8.55 -4.31 2.73
C ASP A 70 -9.21 -5.71 2.82
N TYR A 71 -8.59 -6.59 3.62
CA TYR A 71 -9.15 -7.92 3.90
C TYR A 71 -10.46 -7.79 4.70
N PRO A 72 -11.51 -8.55 4.41
CA PRO A 72 -11.58 -9.64 3.41
C PRO A 72 -12.04 -9.21 2.01
N ARG A 73 -12.31 -7.93 1.77
CA ARG A 73 -12.84 -7.45 0.49
C ARG A 73 -11.95 -7.79 -0.69
N THR A 74 -10.66 -7.60 -0.57
CA THR A 74 -9.70 -7.84 -1.65
C THR A 74 -9.75 -9.28 -2.16
N ILE A 75 -9.90 -10.29 -1.29
CA ILE A 75 -9.92 -11.69 -1.71
C ILE A 75 -11.20 -12.11 -2.45
N THR A 76 -12.18 -11.25 -2.54
CA THR A 76 -13.36 -11.49 -3.40
C THR A 76 -13.05 -11.28 -4.88
N ALA A 77 -11.96 -10.60 -5.21
CA ALA A 77 -11.56 -10.26 -6.58
C ALA A 77 -10.23 -10.92 -6.98
N ILE A 78 -9.26 -10.99 -6.08
CA ILE A 78 -7.91 -11.50 -6.33
C ILE A 78 -7.42 -12.31 -5.12
N THR A 79 -6.31 -13.04 -5.29
CA THR A 79 -5.67 -13.70 -4.14
C THR A 79 -5.00 -12.68 -3.22
N TYR A 80 -4.88 -13.02 -1.94
CA TYR A 80 -4.17 -12.16 -0.98
C TYR A 80 -2.74 -11.85 -1.46
N LYS A 81 -2.04 -12.85 -2.00
CA LYS A 81 -0.70 -12.67 -2.55
C LYS A 81 -0.68 -11.61 -3.67
N MET A 82 -1.63 -11.65 -4.60
CA MET A 82 -1.70 -10.68 -5.69
C MET A 82 -1.89 -9.24 -5.18
N SER A 83 -2.50 -9.06 -4.00
CA SER A 83 -2.77 -7.73 -3.43
C SER A 83 -1.51 -6.94 -3.06
N TYR A 84 -0.38 -7.59 -2.89
CA TYR A 84 0.92 -6.96 -2.61
C TYR A 84 2.01 -7.32 -3.63
N ASP A 85 1.90 -8.47 -4.29
CA ASP A 85 2.94 -8.99 -5.20
C ASP A 85 3.17 -8.07 -6.40
N PHE A 86 2.14 -7.35 -6.84
CA PHE A 86 2.26 -6.37 -7.91
C PHE A 86 3.23 -5.22 -7.55
N VAL A 87 3.31 -4.86 -6.27
CA VAL A 87 4.29 -3.89 -5.75
C VAL A 87 5.68 -4.53 -5.70
N VAL A 88 5.78 -5.74 -5.13
CA VAL A 88 7.05 -6.49 -5.01
C VAL A 88 7.73 -6.64 -6.37
N LYS A 89 6.97 -6.96 -7.40
CA LYS A 89 7.48 -7.22 -8.76
C LYS A 89 7.59 -5.99 -9.64
N SER A 90 7.10 -4.84 -9.20
CA SER A 90 7.13 -3.63 -10.01
C SER A 90 8.57 -3.17 -10.26
N PRO A 91 8.96 -2.94 -11.53
CA PRO A 91 10.25 -2.33 -11.84
C PRO A 91 10.27 -0.81 -11.62
N GLU A 92 9.12 -0.19 -11.39
CA GLU A 92 8.97 1.26 -11.26
C GLU A 92 9.21 1.75 -9.83
N LEU A 93 9.36 0.84 -8.87
CA LEU A 93 9.64 1.14 -7.47
C LEU A 93 11.00 0.55 -7.08
N SER A 94 11.83 1.35 -6.40
CA SER A 94 13.09 0.87 -5.85
C SER A 94 12.86 -0.09 -4.68
N GLU A 95 13.86 -0.91 -4.35
CA GLU A 95 13.76 -1.83 -3.20
C GLU A 95 13.57 -1.06 -1.87
N ALA A 96 14.19 0.12 -1.74
CA ALA A 96 13.98 0.99 -0.59
C ALA A 96 12.53 1.48 -0.49
N GLU A 97 11.95 1.91 -1.62
CA GLU A 97 10.54 2.35 -1.67
C GLU A 97 9.57 1.21 -1.35
N LYS A 98 9.82 0.01 -1.88
CA LYS A 98 9.02 -1.20 -1.57
C LYS A 98 9.08 -1.54 -0.08
N THR A 99 10.25 -1.48 0.53
CA THR A 99 10.43 -1.74 1.97
C THR A 99 9.64 -0.76 2.82
N LEU A 100 9.65 0.52 2.47
CA LEU A 100 8.87 1.54 3.16
C LEU A 100 7.37 1.31 3.01
N PHE A 101 6.91 1.14 1.77
CA PHE A 101 5.49 1.02 1.44
C PHE A 101 4.86 -0.26 1.99
N LEU A 102 5.53 -1.41 1.85
CA LEU A 102 4.99 -2.72 2.21
C LEU A 102 4.96 -3.01 3.72
N GLY A 103 5.62 -2.22 4.54
CA GLY A 103 5.57 -2.46 5.98
C GLY A 103 6.37 -1.49 6.84
N GLY A 104 7.48 -0.96 6.36
CA GLY A 104 8.35 -0.08 7.13
C GLY A 104 7.64 1.15 7.68
N ASN A 105 6.85 1.81 6.84
CA ASN A 105 6.09 3.00 7.25
C ASN A 105 4.99 2.67 8.25
N ALA A 106 4.21 1.62 8.02
CA ALA A 106 3.14 1.19 8.90
C ALA A 106 3.68 0.79 10.28
N ARG A 107 4.79 0.05 10.29
CA ARG A 107 5.47 -0.35 11.53
C ARG A 107 5.87 0.86 12.38
N LYS A 108 6.47 1.86 11.76
CA LYS A 108 6.87 3.11 12.43
C LYS A 108 5.65 3.91 12.90
N PHE A 109 4.65 4.05 12.04
CA PHE A 109 3.45 4.84 12.32
C PHE A 109 2.63 4.27 13.47
N TYR A 110 2.40 2.95 13.47
CA TYR A 110 1.65 2.28 14.53
C TYR A 110 2.50 1.90 15.75
N GLY A 111 3.82 2.02 15.67
CA GLY A 111 4.72 1.72 16.77
C GLY A 111 4.85 0.23 17.07
N PHE A 112 4.76 -0.64 16.06
CA PHE A 112 4.95 -2.07 16.25
C PHE A 112 6.41 -2.42 16.57
N ALA A 113 6.60 -3.25 17.60
CA ALA A 113 7.90 -3.86 17.89
C ALA A 113 8.32 -4.83 16.77
N GLU A 114 9.61 -5.21 16.75
CA GLU A 114 10.05 -6.32 15.90
C GLU A 114 9.31 -7.59 16.29
N LEU A 115 8.68 -8.21 15.27
CA LEU A 115 8.08 -9.52 15.46
C LEU A 115 9.20 -10.57 15.50
N PRO A 116 9.13 -11.56 16.41
CA PRO A 116 10.02 -12.68 16.35
C PRO A 116 9.84 -13.44 15.03
N GLU A 117 10.89 -14.07 14.53
CA GLU A 117 10.78 -14.95 13.39
C GLU A 117 9.73 -16.02 13.67
N LEU A 118 8.81 -16.20 12.71
CA LEU A 118 7.84 -17.29 12.79
C LEU A 118 8.58 -18.63 12.64
N PRO A 119 8.20 -19.66 13.42
CA PRO A 119 8.78 -20.98 13.24
C PRO A 119 8.52 -21.48 11.82
N TYR A 120 9.54 -22.11 11.22
CA TYR A 120 9.42 -22.69 9.90
C TYR A 120 8.31 -23.74 9.85
N ILE A 121 7.36 -23.55 8.95
CA ILE A 121 6.29 -24.50 8.70
C ILE A 121 6.51 -25.11 7.30
N LYS A 122 7.04 -26.32 7.29
CA LYS A 122 7.46 -27.03 6.05
C LYS A 122 6.37 -27.06 4.96
N ASN A 123 5.12 -27.27 5.36
CA ASN A 123 4.02 -27.40 4.40
C ASN A 123 3.59 -26.05 3.77
N MET A 124 4.07 -24.94 4.26
CA MET A 124 3.77 -23.59 3.73
C MET A 124 4.90 -23.03 2.86
N SER A 125 6.03 -23.68 2.80
CA SER A 125 7.22 -23.23 2.09
C SER A 125 7.44 -23.92 0.73
N GLU A 126 6.61 -24.89 0.40
CA GLU A 126 6.70 -25.65 -0.85
C GLU A 126 5.84 -25.03 -1.97
#